data_6293453f62e48582938f53f9c155fc06
#
_entry.id   6293453f62e48582938f53f9c155fc06
#
_cell.length_a   1.000
_cell.length_b   1.000
_cell.length_c   1.000
_cell.angle_alpha   90.00
_cell.angle_beta   90.00
_cell.angle_gamma   90.00
#
_symmetry.space_group_name_H-M   'P 1'
#
loop_
_entity.id
_entity.type
_entity.pdbx_description
1 polymer ?
#
loop_
_entity_poly.entity_id
_entity_poly.type
_entity_poly.pdbx_seq_one_letter_code
_entity_poly.pdbx_strand_id
1 'polypeptide(L)'
;MLWSFLDNCRKMAGKNKEDIYRNQAVIVFLALTCCALWGSAFPCVKIGYEMLDINDTGSQILFAGCRFFLAGIFALVISGIMQKGFIKIKASSVPYIAGQGILQTTLQYIFFYIGMANTTGSKGSVINASNAFFSIITAHFFLKDEKINIRKVAGCITGFAGVILVNIKPGGFGMGFSFQGEGMILLCSAAYGISSVTLKKISERESP
;
A
#
# COMPACT_ATOMS: atom_id res chain seq x y z
N MET A 1 32.84 31.25 -2.64
CA MET A 1 33.54 29.95 -2.70
C MET A 1 32.74 28.80 -2.06
N LEU A 2 32.28 28.93 -0.81
CA LEU A 2 31.54 27.88 -0.11
C LEU A 2 30.19 27.54 -0.77
N TRP A 3 29.47 28.55 -1.29
CA TRP A 3 28.18 28.40 -1.98
C TRP A 3 28.33 27.66 -3.32
N SER A 4 29.38 27.95 -4.08
CA SER A 4 29.70 27.26 -5.34
C SER A 4 30.09 25.80 -5.11
N PHE A 5 30.79 25.50 -3.99
CA PHE A 5 31.12 24.15 -3.59
C PHE A 5 29.87 23.33 -3.21
N LEU A 6 28.96 23.95 -2.42
CA LEU A 6 27.70 23.32 -2.03
C LEU A 6 26.75 23.08 -3.24
N ASP A 7 26.75 23.98 -4.21
CA ASP A 7 25.94 23.83 -5.44
C ASP A 7 26.52 22.73 -6.35
N ASN A 8 27.84 22.60 -6.40
CA ASN A 8 28.53 21.53 -7.12
C ASN A 8 28.31 20.16 -6.44
N CYS A 9 28.39 20.11 -5.11
CA CYS A 9 28.05 18.89 -4.35
C CYS A 9 26.56 18.52 -4.54
N ARG A 10 25.67 19.50 -4.67
CA ARG A 10 24.24 19.30 -4.92
C ARG A 10 23.98 18.76 -6.33
N LYS A 11 24.70 19.28 -7.34
CA LYS A 11 24.64 18.79 -8.74
C LYS A 11 25.23 17.40 -8.88
N MET A 12 26.35 17.11 -8.20
CA MET A 12 26.95 15.77 -8.16
C MET A 12 26.04 14.78 -7.41
N ALA A 13 25.41 15.18 -6.30
CA ALA A 13 24.47 14.35 -5.57
C ALA A 13 23.18 14.09 -6.37
N GLY A 14 22.71 15.04 -7.20
CA GLY A 14 21.60 14.86 -8.11
C GLY A 14 21.92 13.88 -9.24
N LYS A 15 23.08 14.06 -9.87
CA LYS A 15 23.58 13.19 -10.95
C LYS A 15 23.86 11.76 -10.43
N ASN A 16 24.43 11.66 -9.24
CA ASN A 16 24.68 10.38 -8.57
C ASN A 16 23.38 9.68 -8.14
N LYS A 17 22.31 10.43 -7.82
CA LYS A 17 21.01 9.85 -7.51
C LYS A 17 20.34 9.20 -8.74
N GLU A 18 20.37 9.83 -9.88
CA GLU A 18 19.82 9.24 -11.12
C GLU A 18 20.59 7.99 -11.55
N ASP A 19 21.90 7.99 -11.42
CA ASP A 19 22.73 6.83 -11.72
C ASP A 19 22.53 5.68 -10.71
N ILE A 20 22.32 6.01 -9.43
CA ILE A 20 22.00 5.02 -8.39
C ILE A 20 20.65 4.33 -8.69
N TYR A 21 19.62 5.08 -9.09
CA TYR A 21 18.32 4.51 -9.45
C TYR A 21 18.31 3.78 -10.80
N ARG A 22 19.34 3.90 -11.63
CA ARG A 22 19.56 3.09 -12.84
C ARG A 22 20.30 1.80 -12.58
N ASN A 23 20.96 1.66 -11.43
CA ASN A 23 21.67 0.44 -11.06
C ASN A 23 20.68 -0.65 -10.64
N GLN A 24 20.62 -1.71 -11.43
CA GLN A 24 19.68 -2.82 -11.24
C GLN A 24 19.82 -3.49 -9.86
N ALA A 25 21.03 -3.59 -9.32
CA ALA A 25 21.28 -4.15 -7.99
C ALA A 25 20.64 -3.27 -6.89
N VAL A 26 20.74 -1.95 -7.01
CA VAL A 26 20.12 -1.00 -6.06
C VAL A 26 18.61 -1.08 -6.12
N ILE A 27 18.03 -1.15 -7.33
CA ILE A 27 16.58 -1.30 -7.52
C ILE A 27 16.09 -2.59 -6.85
N VAL A 28 16.78 -3.71 -7.09
CA VAL A 28 16.43 -5.00 -6.48
C VAL A 28 16.54 -4.95 -4.96
N PHE A 29 17.63 -4.38 -4.42
CA PHE A 29 17.81 -4.23 -2.98
C PHE A 29 16.69 -3.38 -2.34
N LEU A 30 16.38 -2.22 -2.93
CA LEU A 30 15.29 -1.37 -2.46
C LEU A 30 13.92 -2.07 -2.54
N ALA A 31 13.66 -2.80 -3.63
CA ALA A 31 12.43 -3.55 -3.78
C ALA A 31 12.31 -4.65 -2.71
N LEU A 32 13.37 -5.41 -2.46
CA LEU A 32 13.39 -6.43 -1.41
C LEU A 32 13.18 -5.82 -0.02
N THR A 33 13.81 -4.68 0.26
CA THR A 33 13.61 -3.94 1.52
C THR A 33 12.16 -3.50 1.68
N CYS A 34 11.56 -2.92 0.65
CA CYS A 34 10.15 -2.54 0.66
C CYS A 34 9.24 -3.75 0.87
N CYS A 35 9.50 -4.86 0.19
CA CYS A 35 8.73 -6.10 0.37
C CYS A 35 8.86 -6.67 1.79
N ALA A 36 10.06 -6.64 2.37
CA ALA A 36 10.29 -7.09 3.74
C ALA A 36 9.55 -6.21 4.76
N LEU A 37 9.63 -4.88 4.61
CA LEU A 37 8.90 -3.93 5.46
C LEU A 37 7.38 -4.07 5.32
N TRP A 38 6.88 -4.26 4.10
CA TRP A 38 5.46 -4.50 3.87
C TRP A 38 5.02 -5.84 4.46
N GLY A 39 5.77 -6.91 4.21
CA GLY A 39 5.46 -8.26 4.72
C GLY A 39 5.47 -8.34 6.24
N SER A 40 6.37 -7.61 6.91
CA SER A 40 6.45 -7.55 8.38
C SER A 40 5.22 -6.87 9.01
N ALA A 41 4.46 -6.07 8.27
CA ALA A 41 3.28 -5.38 8.80
C ALA A 41 2.21 -6.38 9.29
N PHE A 42 2.04 -7.53 8.61
CA PHE A 42 1.03 -8.53 8.96
C PHE A 42 1.29 -9.18 10.34
N PRO A 43 2.48 -9.76 10.59
CA PRO A 43 2.78 -10.28 11.92
C PRO A 43 2.83 -9.17 12.99
N CYS A 44 3.36 -7.97 12.66
CA CYS A 44 3.41 -6.86 13.62
C CYS A 44 2.00 -6.41 14.08
N VAL A 45 1.01 -6.40 13.20
CA VAL A 45 -0.39 -6.10 13.59
C VAL A 45 -0.92 -7.16 14.54
N LYS A 46 -0.67 -8.44 14.26
CA LYS A 46 -1.11 -9.55 15.13
C LYS A 46 -0.46 -9.49 16.49
N ILE A 47 0.86 -9.33 16.54
CA ILE A 47 1.60 -9.15 17.79
C ILE A 47 1.08 -7.93 18.57
N GLY A 48 0.81 -6.82 17.87
CA GLY A 48 0.24 -5.63 18.50
C GLY A 48 -1.14 -5.89 19.12
N TYR A 49 -1.99 -6.68 18.49
CA TYR A 49 -3.29 -7.06 19.04
C TYR A 49 -3.14 -7.93 20.29
N GLU A 50 -2.23 -8.90 20.26
CA GLU A 50 -1.96 -9.79 21.40
C GLU A 50 -1.34 -9.01 22.58
N MET A 51 -0.36 -8.15 22.32
CA MET A 51 0.33 -7.38 23.38
C MET A 51 -0.55 -6.34 24.07
N LEU A 52 -1.51 -5.77 23.35
CA LEU A 52 -2.41 -4.73 23.85
C LEU A 52 -3.80 -5.23 24.20
N ASP A 53 -4.02 -6.55 24.15
CA ASP A 53 -5.30 -7.22 24.41
C ASP A 53 -6.47 -6.61 23.60
N ILE A 54 -6.21 -6.36 22.31
CA ILE A 54 -7.17 -5.73 21.39
C ILE A 54 -8.12 -6.78 20.83
N ASN A 55 -9.31 -6.89 21.40
CA ASN A 55 -10.31 -7.89 21.04
C ASN A 55 -11.53 -7.30 20.33
N ASP A 56 -11.79 -5.99 20.48
CA ASP A 56 -12.95 -5.32 19.90
C ASP A 56 -12.57 -4.46 18.66
N THR A 57 -13.55 -4.28 17.76
CA THR A 57 -13.36 -3.52 16.52
C THR A 57 -13.01 -2.05 16.79
N GLY A 58 -13.54 -1.45 17.86
CA GLY A 58 -13.24 -0.06 18.22
C GLY A 58 -11.76 0.13 18.52
N SER A 59 -11.20 -0.75 19.37
CA SER A 59 -9.76 -0.74 19.73
C SER A 59 -8.87 -1.04 18.53
N GLN A 60 -9.31 -1.91 17.59
CA GLN A 60 -8.59 -2.18 16.34
C GLN A 60 -8.48 -0.92 15.46
N ILE A 61 -9.58 -0.18 15.33
CA ILE A 61 -9.62 1.08 14.56
C ILE A 61 -8.79 2.16 15.26
N LEU A 62 -8.86 2.26 16.60
CA LEU A 62 -8.04 3.19 17.37
C LEU A 62 -6.55 2.89 17.21
N PHE A 63 -6.16 1.63 17.32
CA PHE A 63 -4.78 1.18 17.08
C PHE A 63 -4.28 1.57 15.69
N ALA A 64 -5.10 1.34 14.66
CA ALA A 64 -4.81 1.77 13.30
C ALA A 64 -4.64 3.29 13.21
N GLY A 65 -5.56 4.07 13.80
CA GLY A 65 -5.52 5.52 13.83
C GLY A 65 -4.25 6.07 14.46
N CYS A 66 -3.88 5.58 15.64
CA CYS A 66 -2.63 5.97 16.33
C CYS A 66 -1.39 5.66 15.47
N ARG A 67 -1.34 4.47 14.88
CA ARG A 67 -0.23 4.04 14.02
C ARG A 67 -0.07 4.92 12.79
N PHE A 68 -1.17 5.24 12.09
CA PHE A 68 -1.12 6.10 10.91
C PHE A 68 -0.86 7.56 11.26
N PHE A 69 -1.36 8.04 12.39
CA PHE A 69 -1.08 9.39 12.87
C PHE A 69 0.43 9.58 13.13
N LEU A 70 1.04 8.65 13.85
CA LEU A 70 2.49 8.67 14.09
C LEU A 70 3.27 8.54 12.78
N ALA A 71 2.90 7.61 11.90
CA ALA A 71 3.54 7.45 10.60
C ALA A 71 3.44 8.73 9.75
N GLY A 72 2.31 9.43 9.79
CA GLY A 72 2.10 10.72 9.12
C GLY A 72 3.04 11.80 9.64
N ILE A 73 3.17 11.93 10.96
CA ILE A 73 4.11 12.87 11.60
C ILE A 73 5.55 12.56 11.15
N PHE A 74 5.98 11.30 11.24
CA PHE A 74 7.32 10.90 10.81
C PHE A 74 7.56 11.18 9.32
N ALA A 75 6.58 10.90 8.46
CA ALA A 75 6.68 11.18 7.02
C ALA A 75 6.84 12.68 6.75
N LEU A 76 6.09 13.54 7.43
CA LEU A 76 6.19 14.99 7.28
C LEU A 76 7.54 15.52 7.79
N VAL A 77 8.03 15.02 8.92
CA VAL A 77 9.34 15.42 9.48
C VAL A 77 10.46 15.01 8.52
N ILE A 78 10.47 13.74 8.07
CA ILE A 78 11.49 13.23 7.14
C ILE A 78 11.45 14.01 5.83
N SER A 79 10.27 14.26 5.29
CA SER A 79 10.10 15.02 4.05
C SER A 79 10.57 16.47 4.20
N GLY A 80 10.26 17.11 5.32
CA GLY A 80 10.73 18.47 5.66
C GLY A 80 12.26 18.55 5.72
N ILE A 81 12.90 17.56 6.35
CA ILE A 81 14.37 17.47 6.43
C ILE A 81 14.97 17.25 5.03
N MET A 82 14.41 16.32 4.23
CA MET A 82 14.94 16.00 2.90
C MET A 82 14.78 17.15 1.90
N GLN A 83 13.68 17.89 1.96
CA GLN A 83 13.38 19.00 1.06
C GLN A 83 13.89 20.35 1.57
N LYS A 84 14.50 20.39 2.78
CA LYS A 84 14.95 21.62 3.45
C LYS A 84 13.86 22.70 3.57
N GLY A 85 12.61 22.29 3.74
CA GLY A 85 11.48 23.20 3.90
C GLY A 85 10.15 22.46 3.99
N PHE A 86 9.12 23.17 4.45
CA PHE A 86 7.76 22.62 4.48
C PHE A 86 7.20 22.48 3.07
N ILE A 87 6.54 21.37 2.82
CA ILE A 87 5.83 21.11 1.56
C ILE A 87 4.69 22.13 1.45
N LYS A 88 4.76 23.02 0.46
CA LYS A 88 3.69 23.97 0.18
C LYS A 88 2.63 23.25 -0.68
N ILE A 89 1.55 22.83 -0.06
CA ILE A 89 0.40 22.22 -0.75
C ILE A 89 -0.47 23.37 -1.29
N LYS A 90 -0.85 23.32 -2.57
CA LYS A 90 -1.83 24.25 -3.15
C LYS A 90 -3.20 23.98 -2.48
N ALA A 91 -3.90 25.03 -2.05
CA ALA A 91 -5.22 24.87 -1.41
C ALA A 91 -6.24 24.15 -2.30
N SER A 92 -6.12 24.29 -3.64
CA SER A 92 -6.95 23.58 -4.62
C SER A 92 -6.74 22.07 -4.64
N SER A 93 -5.56 21.58 -4.21
CA SER A 93 -5.22 20.14 -4.18
C SER A 93 -5.67 19.46 -2.89
N VAL A 94 -5.95 20.24 -1.83
CA VAL A 94 -6.32 19.70 -0.51
C VAL A 94 -7.53 18.76 -0.56
N PRO A 95 -8.66 19.08 -1.22
CA PRO A 95 -9.81 18.18 -1.25
C PRO A 95 -9.53 16.87 -1.97
N TYR A 96 -8.68 16.87 -3.00
CA TYR A 96 -8.28 15.65 -3.72
C TYR A 96 -7.37 14.78 -2.87
N ILE A 97 -6.41 15.38 -2.16
CA ILE A 97 -5.51 14.69 -1.23
C ILE A 97 -6.31 14.10 -0.07
N ALA A 98 -7.24 14.87 0.50
CA ALA A 98 -8.11 14.42 1.58
C ALA A 98 -9.01 13.25 1.14
N GLY A 99 -9.66 13.37 -0.02
CA GLY A 99 -10.48 12.31 -0.58
C GLY A 99 -9.68 11.02 -0.86
N GLN A 100 -8.47 11.16 -1.40
CA GLN A 100 -7.56 10.04 -1.60
C GLN A 100 -7.13 9.42 -0.25
N GLY A 101 -6.84 10.22 0.76
CA GLY A 101 -6.51 9.76 2.11
C GLY A 101 -7.66 8.98 2.75
N ILE A 102 -8.90 9.47 2.61
CA ILE A 102 -10.10 8.75 3.11
C ILE A 102 -10.24 7.40 2.40
N LEU A 103 -10.13 7.37 1.08
CA LEU A 103 -10.30 6.14 0.30
C LEU A 103 -9.18 5.12 0.57
N GLN A 104 -7.93 5.56 0.49
CA GLN A 104 -6.76 4.68 0.55
C GLN A 104 -6.31 4.37 1.98
N THR A 105 -6.50 5.30 2.92
CA THR A 105 -6.06 5.08 4.29
C THR A 105 -7.22 4.71 5.19
N THR A 106 -8.30 5.50 5.22
CA THR A 106 -9.37 5.24 6.17
C THR A 106 -10.20 4.02 5.78
N LEU A 107 -10.82 4.03 4.61
CA LEU A 107 -11.74 2.96 4.19
C LEU A 107 -11.01 1.64 3.98
N GLN A 108 -9.90 1.65 3.25
CA GLN A 108 -9.12 0.46 2.96
C GLN A 108 -8.61 -0.20 4.24
N TYR A 109 -8.07 0.58 5.18
CA TYR A 109 -7.49 0.01 6.39
C TYR A 109 -8.51 -0.37 7.45
N ILE A 110 -9.68 0.22 7.49
CA ILE A 110 -10.80 -0.30 8.30
C ILE A 110 -11.06 -1.77 7.92
N PHE A 111 -11.23 -2.05 6.63
CA PHE A 111 -11.42 -3.43 6.16
C PHE A 111 -10.21 -4.31 6.46
N PHE A 112 -9.00 -3.80 6.28
CA PHE A 112 -7.77 -4.54 6.55
C PHE A 112 -7.66 -4.96 8.03
N TYR A 113 -7.86 -4.04 8.97
CA TYR A 113 -7.69 -4.32 10.39
C TYR A 113 -8.77 -5.25 10.94
N ILE A 114 -10.03 -5.07 10.51
CA ILE A 114 -11.13 -5.99 10.85
C ILE A 114 -10.81 -7.39 10.28
N GLY A 115 -10.40 -7.48 9.03
CA GLY A 115 -10.03 -8.74 8.40
C GLY A 115 -8.87 -9.42 9.08
N MET A 116 -7.82 -8.67 9.41
CA MET A 116 -6.65 -9.20 10.12
C MET A 116 -6.95 -9.68 11.54
N ALA A 117 -7.92 -9.11 12.22
CA ALA A 117 -8.36 -9.61 13.52
C ALA A 117 -8.96 -11.03 13.42
N ASN A 118 -9.67 -11.30 12.32
CA ASN A 118 -10.46 -12.53 12.13
C ASN A 118 -9.80 -13.57 11.20
N THR A 119 -8.55 -13.37 10.76
CA THR A 119 -7.79 -14.34 9.95
C THR A 119 -6.34 -14.46 10.44
N THR A 120 -5.61 -15.45 9.93
CA THR A 120 -4.17 -15.57 10.22
C THR A 120 -3.35 -14.61 9.38
N GLY A 121 -2.20 -14.16 9.91
CA GLY A 121 -1.29 -13.26 9.18
C GLY A 121 -0.87 -13.79 7.79
N SER A 122 -0.58 -15.10 7.72
CA SER A 122 -0.20 -15.75 6.45
C SER A 122 -1.33 -15.75 5.43
N LYS A 123 -2.55 -16.14 5.82
CA LYS A 123 -3.72 -16.09 4.94
C LYS A 123 -4.02 -14.66 4.51
N GLY A 124 -4.04 -13.72 5.47
CA GLY A 124 -4.28 -12.32 5.21
C GLY A 124 -3.31 -11.73 4.19
N SER A 125 -2.02 -12.06 4.29
CA SER A 125 -1.01 -11.56 3.35
C SER A 125 -1.22 -12.08 1.92
N VAL A 126 -1.53 -13.38 1.76
CA VAL A 126 -1.79 -13.97 0.44
C VAL A 126 -3.05 -13.40 -0.18
N ILE A 127 -4.14 -13.26 0.59
CA ILE A 127 -5.38 -12.67 0.09
C ILE A 127 -5.18 -11.20 -0.26
N ASN A 128 -4.41 -10.45 0.54
CA ASN A 128 -4.10 -9.05 0.26
C ASN A 128 -3.28 -8.87 -1.03
N ALA A 129 -2.54 -9.88 -1.49
CA ALA A 129 -1.87 -9.84 -2.80
C ALA A 129 -2.87 -9.69 -3.96
N SER A 130 -4.16 -9.97 -3.75
CA SER A 130 -5.25 -9.67 -4.69
C SER A 130 -5.35 -8.19 -5.05
N ASN A 131 -4.73 -7.28 -4.30
CA ASN A 131 -4.60 -5.86 -4.64
C ASN A 131 -4.16 -5.65 -6.09
N ALA A 132 -3.22 -6.46 -6.58
CA ALA A 132 -2.72 -6.38 -7.95
C ALA A 132 -3.83 -6.68 -8.98
N PHE A 133 -4.67 -7.68 -8.72
CA PHE A 133 -5.76 -8.07 -9.60
C PHE A 133 -6.85 -7.00 -9.66
N PHE A 134 -7.27 -6.52 -8.50
CA PHE A 134 -8.25 -5.43 -8.41
C PHE A 134 -7.74 -4.15 -9.06
N SER A 135 -6.44 -3.84 -8.93
CA SER A 135 -5.82 -2.69 -9.61
C SER A 135 -5.84 -2.84 -11.12
N ILE A 136 -5.54 -4.03 -11.67
CA ILE A 136 -5.57 -4.30 -13.11
C ILE A 136 -7.00 -4.17 -13.64
N ILE A 137 -7.98 -4.76 -12.94
CA ILE A 137 -9.39 -4.72 -13.33
C ILE A 137 -9.90 -3.28 -13.30
N THR A 138 -9.65 -2.55 -12.21
CA THR A 138 -10.09 -1.16 -12.05
C THR A 138 -9.42 -0.24 -13.09
N ALA A 139 -8.12 -0.43 -13.34
CA ALA A 139 -7.40 0.33 -14.36
C ALA A 139 -8.01 0.14 -15.76
N HIS A 140 -8.40 -1.09 -16.11
CA HIS A 140 -9.04 -1.37 -17.38
C HIS A 140 -10.35 -0.59 -17.60
N PHE A 141 -11.19 -0.49 -16.56
CA PHE A 141 -12.47 0.21 -16.67
C PHE A 141 -12.34 1.73 -16.63
N PHE A 142 -11.37 2.25 -15.89
CA PHE A 142 -11.27 3.68 -15.61
C PHE A 142 -10.16 4.42 -16.37
N LEU A 143 -9.17 3.69 -16.93
CA LEU A 143 -8.06 4.26 -17.70
C LEU A 143 -8.15 3.81 -19.16
N LYS A 144 -8.23 4.77 -20.08
CA LYS A 144 -8.41 4.50 -21.53
C LYS A 144 -7.21 3.78 -22.16
N ASP A 145 -6.01 3.98 -21.60
CA ASP A 145 -4.76 3.46 -22.15
C ASP A 145 -4.35 2.10 -21.55
N GLU A 146 -5.03 1.64 -20.49
CA GLU A 146 -4.72 0.41 -19.76
C GLU A 146 -5.65 -0.75 -20.19
N LYS A 147 -5.44 -1.27 -21.40
CA LYS A 147 -6.21 -2.44 -21.87
C LYS A 147 -5.75 -3.74 -21.23
N ILE A 148 -6.71 -4.61 -20.91
CA ILE A 148 -6.43 -5.97 -20.47
C ILE A 148 -5.85 -6.75 -21.66
N ASN A 149 -4.70 -7.39 -21.41
CA ASN A 149 -4.02 -8.26 -22.36
C ASN A 149 -4.09 -9.70 -21.81
N ILE A 150 -4.00 -10.70 -22.70
CA ILE A 150 -4.08 -12.12 -22.34
C ILE A 150 -3.05 -12.51 -21.27
N ARG A 151 -1.88 -11.89 -21.24
CA ARG A 151 -0.86 -12.11 -20.20
C ARG A 151 -1.32 -11.62 -18.82
N LYS A 152 -2.01 -10.46 -18.76
CA LYS A 152 -2.60 -9.94 -17.53
C LYS A 152 -3.71 -10.87 -17.03
N VAL A 153 -4.55 -11.38 -17.93
CA VAL A 153 -5.62 -12.34 -17.60
C VAL A 153 -5.03 -13.63 -17.05
N ALA A 154 -4.06 -14.22 -17.71
CA ALA A 154 -3.40 -15.44 -17.25
C ALA A 154 -2.77 -15.25 -15.86
N GLY A 155 -2.08 -14.12 -15.63
CA GLY A 155 -1.54 -13.77 -14.31
C GLY A 155 -2.61 -13.62 -13.23
N CYS A 156 -3.75 -13.01 -13.54
CA CYS A 156 -4.89 -12.91 -12.62
C CYS A 156 -5.47 -14.29 -12.29
N ILE A 157 -5.68 -15.14 -13.26
CA ILE A 157 -6.23 -16.49 -13.05
C ILE A 157 -5.29 -17.32 -12.17
N THR A 158 -4.00 -17.36 -12.49
CA THR A 158 -3.02 -18.10 -11.68
C THR A 158 -2.89 -17.55 -10.27
N GLY A 159 -2.94 -16.23 -10.11
CA GLY A 159 -2.90 -15.60 -8.80
C GLY A 159 -4.16 -15.88 -7.96
N PHE A 160 -5.35 -15.80 -8.54
CA PHE A 160 -6.59 -16.15 -7.84
C PHE A 160 -6.63 -17.65 -7.50
N ALA A 161 -6.13 -18.54 -8.35
CA ALA A 161 -5.97 -19.94 -8.03
C ALA A 161 -5.09 -20.14 -6.78
N GLY A 162 -3.98 -19.39 -6.67
CA GLY A 162 -3.13 -19.38 -5.48
C GLY A 162 -3.88 -18.93 -4.21
N VAL A 163 -4.69 -17.86 -4.30
CA VAL A 163 -5.52 -17.40 -3.17
C VAL A 163 -6.52 -18.46 -2.75
N ILE A 164 -7.15 -19.16 -3.71
CA ILE A 164 -8.08 -20.26 -3.41
C ILE A 164 -7.34 -21.41 -2.71
N LEU A 165 -6.20 -21.84 -3.22
CA LEU A 165 -5.41 -22.93 -2.65
C LEU A 165 -5.03 -22.69 -1.19
N VAL A 166 -4.64 -21.47 -0.83
CA VAL A 166 -4.29 -21.12 0.56
C VAL A 166 -5.50 -21.19 1.51
N ASN A 167 -6.71 -21.05 0.98
CA ASN A 167 -7.94 -21.11 1.76
C ASN A 167 -8.53 -22.54 1.89
N ILE A 168 -7.99 -23.53 1.19
CA ILE A 168 -8.41 -24.92 1.30
C ILE A 168 -7.84 -25.51 2.60
N LYS A 169 -8.70 -26.07 3.45
CA LYS A 169 -8.25 -26.77 4.66
C LYS A 169 -7.71 -28.17 4.35
N PRO A 170 -6.70 -28.67 5.10
CA PRO A 170 -6.32 -30.08 5.04
C PRO A 170 -7.53 -30.96 5.42
N GLY A 171 -8.01 -31.80 4.49
CA GLY A 171 -9.14 -32.70 4.72
C GLY A 171 -10.36 -32.50 3.81
N GLY A 172 -10.30 -31.60 2.84
CA GLY A 172 -11.35 -31.48 1.83
C GLY A 172 -11.78 -30.04 1.48
N PHE A 173 -12.74 -29.92 0.56
CA PHE A 173 -13.32 -28.66 0.07
C PHE A 173 -14.16 -27.88 1.13
N GLY A 174 -13.91 -28.06 2.42
CA GLY A 174 -14.40 -27.16 3.44
C GLY A 174 -13.69 -25.83 3.32
N MET A 175 -14.24 -24.88 2.54
CA MET A 175 -13.71 -23.53 2.50
C MET A 175 -13.78 -22.92 3.90
N GLY A 176 -12.63 -22.86 4.56
CA GLY A 176 -12.48 -22.12 5.82
C GLY A 176 -12.51 -20.62 5.57
N PHE A 177 -13.45 -20.16 4.71
CA PHE A 177 -13.64 -18.77 4.37
C PHE A 177 -14.56 -18.11 5.40
N SER A 178 -14.06 -17.08 6.04
CA SER A 178 -14.84 -16.21 6.92
C SER A 178 -15.05 -14.87 6.23
N PHE A 179 -16.27 -14.40 6.13
CA PHE A 179 -16.53 -13.08 5.58
C PHE A 179 -15.89 -11.96 6.40
N GLN A 180 -15.91 -12.10 7.74
CA GLN A 180 -15.28 -11.13 8.65
C GLN A 180 -13.74 -11.15 8.60
N GLY A 181 -13.14 -12.26 8.20
CA GLY A 181 -11.69 -12.39 8.01
C GLY A 181 -11.30 -12.13 6.55
N GLU A 182 -11.36 -13.20 5.77
CA GLU A 182 -10.90 -13.21 4.39
C GLU A 182 -11.72 -12.27 3.48
N GLY A 183 -13.04 -12.19 3.69
CA GLY A 183 -13.93 -11.31 2.94
C GLY A 183 -13.59 -9.83 3.14
N MET A 184 -13.28 -9.41 4.36
CA MET A 184 -12.86 -8.03 4.65
C MET A 184 -11.52 -7.69 3.99
N ILE A 185 -10.58 -8.64 3.92
CA ILE A 185 -9.30 -8.40 3.22
C ILE A 185 -9.51 -8.30 1.70
N LEU A 186 -10.45 -9.05 1.13
CA LEU A 186 -10.81 -8.88 -0.28
C LEU A 186 -11.44 -7.50 -0.54
N LEU A 187 -12.30 -7.01 0.35
CA LEU A 187 -12.85 -5.65 0.26
C LEU A 187 -11.75 -4.58 0.40
N CYS A 188 -10.79 -4.78 1.29
CA CYS A 188 -9.59 -3.95 1.38
C CYS A 188 -8.83 -3.93 0.04
N SER A 189 -8.65 -5.09 -0.59
CA SER A 189 -7.97 -5.22 -1.87
C SER A 189 -8.71 -4.51 -3.01
N ALA A 190 -10.04 -4.58 -3.02
CA ALA A 190 -10.88 -3.86 -3.98
C ALA A 190 -10.79 -2.33 -3.78
N ALA A 191 -10.86 -1.86 -2.53
CA ALA A 191 -10.70 -0.45 -2.19
C ALA A 191 -9.32 0.07 -2.63
N TYR A 192 -8.26 -0.73 -2.44
CA TYR A 192 -6.93 -0.41 -2.95
C TYR A 192 -6.90 -0.25 -4.47
N GLY A 193 -7.53 -1.19 -5.20
CA GLY A 193 -7.61 -1.13 -6.66
C GLY A 193 -8.25 0.17 -7.16
N ILE A 194 -9.37 0.57 -6.56
CA ILE A 194 -10.06 1.83 -6.87
C ILE A 194 -9.16 3.03 -6.53
N SER A 195 -8.57 3.01 -5.34
CA SER A 195 -7.68 4.08 -4.86
C SER A 195 -6.46 4.28 -5.75
N SER A 196 -5.84 3.21 -6.24
CA SER A 196 -4.65 3.29 -7.09
C SER A 196 -4.93 4.01 -8.42
N VAL A 197 -6.10 3.77 -9.01
CA VAL A 197 -6.54 4.45 -10.24
C VAL A 197 -6.90 5.91 -9.98
N THR A 198 -7.57 6.18 -8.86
CA THR A 198 -7.89 7.56 -8.45
C THR A 198 -6.62 8.37 -8.22
N LEU A 199 -5.62 7.78 -7.55
CA LEU A 199 -4.32 8.41 -7.33
C LEU A 199 -3.62 8.75 -8.64
N LYS A 200 -3.62 7.84 -9.63
CA LYS A 200 -3.06 8.08 -10.95
C LYS A 200 -3.71 9.29 -11.63
N LYS A 201 -5.05 9.36 -11.63
CA LYS A 201 -5.80 10.49 -12.20
C LYS A 201 -5.51 11.82 -11.50
N ILE A 202 -5.40 11.82 -10.18
CA ILE A 202 -5.06 13.02 -9.40
C ILE A 202 -3.63 13.45 -9.73
N SER A 203 -2.68 12.51 -9.79
CA SER A 203 -1.28 12.78 -10.13
C SER A 203 -1.13 13.37 -11.53
N GLU A 204 -1.84 12.87 -12.53
CA GLU A 204 -1.84 13.40 -13.90
C GLU A 204 -2.40 14.83 -13.97
N ARG A 205 -3.39 15.15 -13.12
CA ARG A 205 -3.98 16.49 -13.05
C ARG A 205 -3.11 17.51 -12.35
N GLU A 206 -2.38 17.09 -11.32
CA GLU A 206 -1.56 17.96 -10.46
C GLU A 206 -0.09 17.99 -10.90
N SER A 207 0.28 17.25 -11.93
CA SER A 207 1.62 17.30 -12.54
C SER A 207 1.83 18.68 -13.17
N PRO A 208 2.96 19.37 -12.88
CA PRO A 208 3.23 20.71 -13.40
C PRO A 208 3.47 20.71 -14.91
#